data_a50de8c0eaed4aa0ebfc302b9d072ea2
#
_entry.id   a50de8c0eaed4aa0ebfc302b9d072ea2
#
_cell.length_a   1.000
_cell.length_b   1.000
_cell.length_c   1.000
_cell.angle_alpha   90.00
_cell.angle_beta   90.00
_cell.angle_gamma   90.00
#
_symmetry.space_group_name_H-M   'P 1'
#
loop_
_entity.id
_entity.type
_entity.pdbx_description
1 polymer ?
#
loop_
_entity_poly.entity_id
_entity_poly.type
_entity_poly.pdbx_seq_one_letter_code
_entity_poly.pdbx_strand_id
1 'polypeptide(L)'
;MYKRQIEASVPRVPYVADFTPAPVYEESCPPSSYVTYRFRPSKINDSEVKMIWMDGGIRPSHPEIITDKDQIGDNGILMLGENGLIWSDYYGVNARLYIKGQKGAVEVGKISEINSVEFGHQKHWVDAIKAGFGSEEHKNLTSNFDFAGPLSEIVLLGNAAIRSSLLKRSPRSNIYIGRKQLLYDSKKMEITNLDRANQFLTRKYRNGWDLNV
;
A
#
# COMPACT_ATOMS: atom_id res chain seq x y z
N MET A 1 2.61 12.21 -6.47
CA MET A 1 3.77 11.28 -6.52
C MET A 1 3.55 10.34 -7.69
N TYR A 2 4.46 10.33 -8.67
CA TYR A 2 4.30 9.50 -9.87
C TYR A 2 4.81 8.08 -9.59
N LYS A 3 3.93 7.11 -9.61
CA LYS A 3 4.25 5.70 -9.45
C LYS A 3 4.98 5.22 -10.70
N ARG A 4 6.00 4.43 -10.54
CA ARG A 4 6.81 3.95 -11.65
C ARG A 4 6.75 2.46 -11.86
N GLN A 5 6.76 1.72 -10.78
CA GLN A 5 6.88 0.27 -10.81
C GLN A 5 6.14 -0.34 -9.64
N ILE A 6 5.51 -1.46 -9.88
CA ILE A 6 4.93 -2.30 -8.85
C ILE A 6 5.15 -3.77 -9.18
N GLU A 7 5.42 -4.55 -8.17
CA GLU A 7 5.52 -6.01 -8.28
C GLU A 7 4.94 -6.65 -7.03
N ALA A 8 4.35 -7.83 -7.20
CA ALA A 8 3.84 -8.63 -6.11
C ALA A 8 4.46 -10.02 -6.10
N SER A 9 4.72 -10.53 -4.91
CA SER A 9 5.06 -11.92 -4.65
C SER A 9 4.05 -12.47 -3.67
N VAL A 10 3.39 -13.54 -4.05
CA VAL A 10 2.35 -14.18 -3.24
C VAL A 10 2.64 -15.67 -3.12
N PRO A 11 2.40 -16.27 -1.95
CA PRO A 11 2.55 -17.69 -1.79
C PRO A 11 1.45 -18.40 -2.58
N ARG A 12 1.75 -19.59 -2.99
CA ARG A 12 0.80 -20.56 -3.51
C ARG A 12 0.86 -21.79 -2.64
N VAL A 13 -0.28 -22.32 -2.32
CA VAL A 13 -0.37 -23.69 -1.84
C VAL A 13 -0.26 -24.56 -3.10
N PRO A 14 0.90 -25.18 -3.38
CA PRO A 14 1.14 -25.84 -4.64
C PRO A 14 0.29 -27.10 -4.81
N TYR A 15 -0.05 -27.75 -3.70
CA TYR A 15 -0.72 -29.05 -3.71
C TYR A 15 -1.66 -29.19 -2.51
N VAL A 16 -2.74 -29.89 -2.71
CA VAL A 16 -3.51 -30.58 -1.66
C VAL A 16 -2.99 -32.02 -1.51
N ALA A 17 -3.61 -32.86 -0.70
CA ALA A 17 -3.25 -34.26 -0.60
C ALA A 17 -3.07 -34.90 -2.00
N ASP A 18 -2.22 -35.90 -2.12
CA ASP A 18 -1.94 -36.67 -3.37
C ASP A 18 -1.33 -35.87 -4.55
N PHE A 19 -0.63 -34.77 -4.29
CA PHE A 19 0.01 -33.94 -5.30
C PHE A 19 -0.93 -33.31 -6.33
N THR A 20 -2.20 -33.26 -6.05
CA THR A 20 -3.15 -32.53 -6.87
C THR A 20 -2.91 -31.02 -6.73
N PRO A 21 -2.76 -30.25 -7.82
CA PRO A 21 -2.61 -28.80 -7.73
C PRO A 21 -3.79 -28.16 -7.00
N ALA A 22 -3.50 -27.32 -6.02
CA ALA A 22 -4.55 -26.57 -5.32
C ALA A 22 -5.28 -25.65 -6.30
N PRO A 23 -6.60 -25.53 -6.20
CA PRO A 23 -7.33 -24.59 -7.01
C PRO A 23 -6.87 -23.16 -6.72
N VAL A 24 -6.71 -22.35 -7.77
CA VAL A 24 -6.47 -20.91 -7.64
C VAL A 24 -7.82 -20.22 -7.66
N TYR A 25 -8.19 -19.61 -6.56
CA TYR A 25 -9.40 -18.81 -6.46
C TYR A 25 -9.10 -17.40 -6.94
N GLU A 26 -9.46 -17.09 -8.17
CA GLU A 26 -9.16 -15.78 -8.81
C GLU A 26 -9.82 -14.60 -8.10
N GLU A 27 -10.92 -14.86 -7.41
CA GLU A 27 -11.68 -13.85 -6.66
C GLU A 27 -11.25 -13.72 -5.18
N SER A 28 -10.32 -14.57 -4.73
CA SER A 28 -9.85 -14.58 -3.35
C SER A 28 -8.50 -13.89 -3.20
N CYS A 29 -8.23 -13.39 -1.99
CA CYS A 29 -6.92 -12.89 -1.63
C CYS A 29 -5.98 -14.05 -1.29
N PRO A 30 -4.68 -13.95 -1.60
CA PRO A 30 -3.69 -14.89 -1.12
C PRO A 30 -3.57 -14.82 0.41
N PRO A 31 -3.09 -15.88 1.07
CA PRO A 31 -2.93 -15.90 2.53
C PRO A 31 -1.88 -14.89 3.03
N SER A 32 -0.98 -14.47 2.17
CA SER A 32 0.00 -13.41 2.44
C SER A 32 0.45 -12.76 1.15
N SER A 33 0.95 -11.52 1.24
CA SER A 33 1.51 -10.83 0.09
C SER A 33 2.74 -9.98 0.45
N TYR A 34 3.60 -9.83 -0.55
CA TYR A 34 4.75 -8.94 -0.52
C TYR A 34 4.71 -8.06 -1.77
N VAL A 35 4.31 -6.81 -1.60
CA VAL A 35 4.11 -5.88 -2.73
C VAL A 35 5.12 -4.74 -2.65
N THR A 36 5.92 -4.58 -3.68
CA THR A 36 6.90 -3.50 -3.78
C THR A 36 6.42 -2.41 -4.72
N TYR A 37 6.41 -1.19 -4.23
CA TYR A 37 6.15 0.02 -5.01
C TYR A 37 7.43 0.85 -5.12
N ARG A 38 7.66 1.44 -6.28
CA ARG A 38 8.74 2.40 -6.51
C ARG A 38 8.16 3.70 -7.01
N PHE A 39 8.39 4.75 -6.26
CA PHE A 39 7.95 6.10 -6.57
C PHE A 39 9.13 6.93 -7.06
N ARG A 40 8.93 7.65 -8.15
CA ARG A 40 9.93 8.58 -8.67
C ARG A 40 10.20 9.72 -7.68
N PRO A 41 11.36 10.37 -7.77
CA PRO A 41 11.60 11.63 -7.11
C PRO A 41 10.47 12.63 -7.38
N SER A 42 10.21 13.48 -6.42
CA SER A 42 9.16 14.49 -6.46
C SER A 42 9.65 15.80 -5.85
N LYS A 43 8.81 16.85 -5.87
CA LYS A 43 9.14 18.12 -5.21
C LYS A 43 9.32 18.00 -3.68
N ILE A 44 8.77 16.95 -3.08
CA ILE A 44 8.83 16.72 -1.63
C ILE A 44 10.05 15.87 -1.25
N ASN A 45 10.45 14.97 -2.15
CA ASN A 45 11.59 14.09 -1.96
C ASN A 45 12.32 13.94 -3.29
N ASP A 46 13.56 14.34 -3.36
CA ASP A 46 14.43 14.30 -4.53
C ASP A 46 14.94 12.89 -4.88
N SER A 47 14.75 11.94 -3.97
CA SER A 47 15.17 10.55 -4.12
C SER A 47 14.00 9.63 -4.46
N GLU A 48 14.28 8.46 -5.05
CA GLU A 48 13.31 7.40 -5.22
C GLU A 48 12.85 6.88 -3.86
N VAL A 49 11.53 6.71 -3.68
CA VAL A 49 10.97 6.06 -2.49
C VAL A 49 10.54 4.65 -2.85
N LYS A 50 11.07 3.68 -2.13
CA LYS A 50 10.63 2.30 -2.19
C LYS A 50 9.71 2.03 -1.01
N MET A 51 8.46 1.68 -1.29
CA MET A 51 7.50 1.22 -0.29
C MET A 51 7.27 -0.28 -0.46
N ILE A 52 7.26 -1.00 0.64
CA ILE A 52 6.98 -2.43 0.66
C ILE A 52 5.78 -2.65 1.58
N TRP A 53 4.75 -3.26 1.05
CA TRP A 53 3.62 -3.77 1.81
C TRP A 53 3.84 -5.27 2.07
N MET A 54 3.68 -5.66 3.30
CA MET A 54 3.77 -7.06 3.72
C MET A 54 2.55 -7.40 4.57
N ASP A 55 1.96 -8.54 4.36
CA ASP A 55 0.82 -9.03 5.13
C ASP A 55 0.86 -10.54 5.31
N GLY A 56 -0.13 -11.09 6.02
CA GLY A 56 -0.27 -12.53 6.22
C GLY A 56 0.89 -13.16 6.99
N GLY A 57 1.50 -12.43 7.91
CA GLY A 57 2.61 -12.90 8.74
C GLY A 57 4.00 -12.66 8.13
N ILE A 58 4.09 -12.16 6.89
CA ILE A 58 5.39 -11.71 6.34
C ILE A 58 5.76 -10.39 7.00
N ARG A 59 6.99 -10.30 7.48
CA ARG A 59 7.51 -9.12 8.19
C ARG A 59 8.83 -8.66 7.59
N PRO A 60 9.20 -7.38 7.75
CA PRO A 60 10.53 -6.91 7.42
C PRO A 60 11.57 -7.58 8.34
N SER A 61 12.81 -7.66 7.86
CA SER A 61 13.93 -8.02 8.73
C SER A 61 14.02 -7.03 9.89
N HIS A 62 14.33 -7.55 11.08
CA HIS A 62 14.53 -6.71 12.25
C HIS A 62 15.74 -5.79 12.01
N PRO A 63 15.59 -4.46 12.12
CA PRO A 63 16.72 -3.53 11.92
C PRO A 63 17.72 -3.65 13.07
N GLU A 64 19.00 -3.72 12.75
CA GLU A 64 20.08 -3.84 13.75
C GLU A 64 20.15 -2.68 14.75
N ILE A 65 19.67 -1.51 14.36
CA ILE A 65 19.63 -0.31 15.21
C ILE A 65 18.60 -0.40 16.33
N ILE A 66 17.59 -1.27 16.18
CA ILE A 66 16.57 -1.55 17.19
C ILE A 66 17.10 -2.67 18.09
N THR A 67 17.29 -2.38 19.36
CA THR A 67 17.82 -3.34 20.32
C THR A 67 16.74 -4.36 20.76
N ASP A 68 17.15 -5.51 21.29
CA ASP A 68 16.24 -6.58 21.74
C ASP A 68 15.18 -6.17 22.77
N LYS A 69 15.39 -5.01 23.42
CA LYS A 69 14.42 -4.46 24.38
C LYS A 69 13.23 -3.78 23.68
N ASP A 70 13.41 -3.40 22.44
CA ASP A 70 12.42 -2.68 21.62
C ASP A 70 11.88 -3.64 20.56
N GLN A 71 10.81 -4.34 20.85
CA GLN A 71 10.19 -5.24 19.89
C GLN A 71 9.38 -4.46 18.86
N ILE A 72 9.57 -4.79 17.59
CA ILE A 72 8.67 -4.36 16.52
C ILE A 72 7.38 -5.18 16.63
N GLY A 73 6.25 -4.49 16.76
CA GLY A 73 4.93 -5.11 16.83
C GLY A 73 4.52 -5.84 15.55
N ASP A 74 3.38 -6.48 15.60
CA ASP A 74 2.85 -7.28 14.47
C ASP A 74 2.36 -6.42 13.31
N ASN A 75 2.01 -5.19 13.58
CA ASN A 75 1.53 -4.21 12.60
C ASN A 75 2.24 -2.88 12.83
N GLY A 76 2.43 -2.13 11.78
CA GLY A 76 3.03 -0.82 11.88
C GLY A 76 3.71 -0.35 10.60
N ILE A 77 4.46 0.73 10.73
CA ILE A 77 5.20 1.35 9.63
C ILE A 77 6.67 1.47 10.03
N LEU A 78 7.55 0.97 9.18
CA LEU A 78 8.99 1.12 9.32
C LEU A 78 9.50 2.01 8.18
N MET A 79 9.99 3.19 8.52
CA MET A 79 10.59 4.14 7.56
C MET A 79 12.09 4.12 7.71
N LEU A 80 12.80 3.67 6.69
CA LEU A 80 14.26 3.59 6.67
C LEU A 80 14.82 4.80 5.94
N GLY A 81 15.69 5.55 6.61
CA GLY A 81 16.42 6.67 6.06
C GLY A 81 17.94 6.49 6.16
N GLU A 82 18.68 7.40 5.57
CA GLU A 82 20.15 7.37 5.57
C GLU A 82 20.75 7.50 6.98
N ASN A 83 20.13 8.32 7.83
CA ASN A 83 20.64 8.67 9.16
C ASN A 83 19.95 7.91 10.30
N GLY A 84 19.00 7.05 10.01
CA GLY A 84 18.24 6.31 11.01
C GLY A 84 16.94 5.75 10.47
N LEU A 85 16.02 5.46 11.38
CA LEU A 85 14.71 4.96 11.04
C LEU A 85 13.63 5.52 11.97
N ILE A 86 12.41 5.52 11.47
CA ILE A 86 11.20 5.75 12.26
C ILE A 86 10.40 4.46 12.24
N TRP A 87 9.98 4.03 13.40
CA TRP A 87 9.01 2.95 13.55
C TRP A 87 7.79 3.45 14.31
N SER A 88 6.61 3.07 13.88
CA SER A 88 5.37 3.36 14.58
C SER A 88 4.43 2.16 14.53
N ASP A 89 3.56 2.03 15.53
CA ASP A 89 2.48 1.07 15.54
C ASP A 89 1.46 1.39 14.42
N TYR A 90 0.44 0.55 14.31
CA TYR A 90 -0.69 0.82 13.42
C TYR A 90 -1.34 2.18 13.76
N TYR A 91 -1.93 2.82 12.77
CA TYR A 91 -2.44 4.21 12.84
C TYR A 91 -1.39 5.30 13.11
N GLY A 92 -0.09 4.98 13.05
CA GLY A 92 0.97 5.96 13.27
C GLY A 92 1.18 6.36 14.74
N VAL A 93 0.60 5.60 15.68
CA VAL A 93 0.79 5.86 17.11
C VAL A 93 2.12 5.32 17.60
N ASN A 94 2.58 5.79 18.77
CA ASN A 94 3.83 5.39 19.40
C ASN A 94 5.05 5.48 18.47
N ALA A 95 5.13 6.54 17.69
CA ALA A 95 6.25 6.76 16.78
C ALA A 95 7.57 6.87 17.56
N ARG A 96 8.58 6.11 17.15
CA ARG A 96 9.91 6.06 17.75
C ARG A 96 10.95 6.36 16.67
N LEU A 97 11.84 7.28 16.98
CA LEU A 97 12.97 7.65 16.13
C LEU A 97 14.25 6.98 16.64
N TYR A 98 14.97 6.30 15.77
CA TYR A 98 16.27 5.72 16.03
C TYR A 98 17.30 6.39 15.12
N ILE A 99 18.36 6.96 15.69
CA ILE A 99 19.42 7.67 14.96
C ILE A 99 20.68 6.81 14.98
N LYS A 100 21.33 6.68 13.83
CA LYS A 100 22.61 5.95 13.71
C LYS A 100 23.64 6.52 14.68
N GLY A 101 24.30 5.63 15.42
CA GLY A 101 25.32 6.01 16.41
C GLY A 101 24.75 6.39 17.79
N GLN A 102 23.43 6.42 17.96
CA GLN A 102 22.80 6.61 19.27
C GLN A 102 22.21 5.30 19.79
N LYS A 103 22.20 5.12 21.11
CA LYS A 103 21.59 3.95 21.74
C LYS A 103 20.13 4.21 22.06
N GLY A 104 19.26 3.30 21.60
CA GLY A 104 17.83 3.32 21.89
C GLY A 104 17.06 4.37 21.08
N ALA A 105 15.77 4.44 21.35
CA ALA A 105 14.89 5.41 20.74
C ALA A 105 15.14 6.81 21.28
N VAL A 106 15.12 7.79 20.41
CA VAL A 106 15.13 9.21 20.77
C VAL A 106 13.70 9.64 21.08
N GLU A 107 13.47 10.30 22.21
CA GLU A 107 12.17 10.92 22.46
C GLU A 107 11.88 11.96 21.39
N VAL A 108 10.88 11.69 20.58
CA VAL A 108 10.30 12.67 19.69
C VAL A 108 9.28 13.42 20.53
N GLY A 109 9.50 14.72 20.77
CA GLY A 109 8.54 15.53 21.52
C GLY A 109 7.13 15.33 20.96
N LYS A 110 6.10 15.52 21.79
CA LYS A 110 4.69 15.36 21.39
C LYS A 110 4.46 15.96 20.01
N ILE A 111 4.36 15.09 19.00
CA ILE A 111 3.76 15.47 17.73
C ILE A 111 2.38 15.99 18.14
N SER A 112 2.10 17.25 17.80
CA SER A 112 0.84 17.91 18.16
C SER A 112 -0.31 16.92 18.10
N GLU A 113 -1.25 17.01 19.01
CA GLU A 113 -2.47 16.21 19.10
C GLU A 113 -3.32 16.36 17.82
N ILE A 114 -2.74 16.02 16.66
CA ILE A 114 -3.49 15.85 15.43
C ILE A 114 -4.32 14.60 15.66
N ASN A 115 -5.41 14.84 16.36
CA ASN A 115 -6.58 13.99 16.38
C ASN A 115 -6.47 12.64 17.07
N SER A 116 -6.20 12.64 18.35
CA SER A 116 -6.81 11.64 19.25
C SER A 116 -8.32 11.90 19.39
N VAL A 117 -9.03 12.13 18.30
CA VAL A 117 -10.46 12.40 18.41
C VAL A 117 -11.17 11.07 18.20
N GLU A 118 -11.53 10.45 19.28
CA GLU A 118 -12.61 9.47 19.31
C GLU A 118 -13.76 10.04 18.45
N PHE A 119 -14.08 9.37 17.33
CA PHE A 119 -15.02 9.84 16.30
C PHE A 119 -14.60 11.08 15.47
N GLY A 120 -13.33 11.51 15.49
CA GLY A 120 -12.89 12.74 14.83
C GLY A 120 -13.12 12.78 13.33
N HIS A 121 -12.77 11.73 12.61
CA HIS A 121 -12.93 11.68 11.16
C HIS A 121 -14.38 11.81 10.72
N GLN A 122 -15.28 11.08 11.36
CA GLN A 122 -16.71 11.13 11.04
C GLN A 122 -17.31 12.49 11.36
N LYS A 123 -16.93 13.06 12.51
CA LYS A 123 -17.39 14.40 12.92
C LYS A 123 -16.89 15.47 11.96
N HIS A 124 -15.61 15.47 11.61
CA HIS A 124 -15.04 16.43 10.65
C HIS A 124 -15.75 16.36 9.30
N TRP A 125 -16.06 15.15 8.84
CA TRP A 125 -16.78 14.96 7.59
C TRP A 125 -18.20 15.53 7.65
N VAL A 126 -18.93 15.27 8.72
CA VAL A 126 -20.29 15.81 8.95
C VAL A 126 -20.26 17.32 9.09
N ASP A 127 -19.28 17.88 9.81
CA ASP A 127 -19.14 19.32 9.99
C ASP A 127 -18.83 20.02 8.65
N ALA A 128 -17.97 19.44 7.83
CA ALA A 128 -17.67 19.93 6.49
C ALA A 128 -18.90 19.93 5.57
N ILE A 129 -19.73 18.87 5.64
CA ILE A 129 -21.00 18.81 4.88
C ILE A 129 -21.96 19.94 5.35
N LYS A 130 -22.12 20.15 6.64
CA LYS A 130 -23.00 21.17 7.20
C LYS A 130 -22.52 22.57 6.86
N ALA A 131 -21.23 22.82 6.90
CA ALA A 131 -20.64 24.10 6.56
C ALA A 131 -20.67 24.42 5.05
N GLY A 132 -20.74 23.38 4.21
CA GLY A 132 -20.84 23.49 2.77
C GLY A 132 -19.51 23.51 2.02
N PHE A 133 -19.58 23.33 0.71
CA PHE A 133 -18.43 23.28 -0.16
C PHE A 133 -17.69 24.63 -0.16
N GLY A 134 -16.37 24.58 0.01
CA GLY A 134 -15.49 25.75 0.04
C GLY A 134 -15.35 26.43 1.40
N SER A 135 -16.08 25.97 2.45
CA SER A 135 -15.90 26.44 3.84
C SER A 135 -14.50 26.08 4.38
N GLU A 136 -14.14 26.66 5.53
CA GLU A 136 -12.88 26.31 6.19
C GLU A 136 -12.90 24.84 6.67
N GLU A 137 -14.03 24.34 7.15
CA GLU A 137 -14.22 22.94 7.55
C GLU A 137 -13.99 22.00 6.37
N HIS A 138 -14.50 22.34 5.19
CA HIS A 138 -14.26 21.57 3.97
C HIS A 138 -12.77 21.59 3.56
N LYS A 139 -12.11 22.73 3.58
CA LYS A 139 -10.69 22.86 3.21
C LYS A 139 -9.76 22.13 4.19
N ASN A 140 -10.12 22.12 5.46
CA ASN A 140 -9.35 21.43 6.50
C ASN A 140 -9.66 19.94 6.63
N LEU A 141 -10.58 19.41 5.82
CA LEU A 141 -10.94 18.01 5.84
C LEU A 141 -9.76 17.13 5.37
N THR A 142 -9.22 16.31 6.26
CA THR A 142 -8.03 15.46 5.99
C THR A 142 -8.34 14.23 5.14
N SER A 143 -9.62 13.86 5.01
CA SER A 143 -10.10 12.69 4.23
C SER A 143 -10.83 13.09 2.94
N ASN A 144 -10.53 14.27 2.38
CA ASN A 144 -11.08 14.70 1.10
C ASN A 144 -10.57 13.85 -0.08
N PHE A 145 -11.20 13.96 -1.26
CA PHE A 145 -10.85 13.17 -2.43
C PHE A 145 -9.47 13.47 -3.00
N ASP A 146 -8.92 14.67 -2.78
CA ASP A 146 -7.56 15.00 -3.22
C ASP A 146 -6.50 14.16 -2.49
N PHE A 147 -6.81 13.72 -1.27
CA PHE A 147 -5.99 12.79 -0.50
C PHE A 147 -6.44 11.33 -0.71
N ALA A 148 -7.73 11.05 -0.56
CA ALA A 148 -8.26 9.70 -0.59
C ALA A 148 -8.16 9.05 -1.98
N GLY A 149 -8.31 9.83 -3.06
CA GLY A 149 -8.18 9.32 -4.43
C GLY A 149 -6.79 8.72 -4.72
N PRO A 150 -5.70 9.50 -4.59
CA PRO A 150 -4.35 8.97 -4.80
C PRO A 150 -3.99 7.83 -3.84
N LEU A 151 -4.45 7.87 -2.60
CA LEU A 151 -4.23 6.79 -1.64
C LEU A 151 -4.93 5.50 -2.09
N SER A 152 -6.21 5.58 -2.47
CA SER A 152 -6.98 4.43 -2.96
C SER A 152 -6.36 3.84 -4.22
N GLU A 153 -5.87 4.69 -5.13
CA GLU A 153 -5.15 4.24 -6.32
C GLU A 153 -3.91 3.41 -5.96
N ILE A 154 -3.13 3.83 -4.95
CA ILE A 154 -1.95 3.07 -4.49
C ILE A 154 -2.38 1.70 -3.94
N VAL A 155 -3.39 1.67 -3.09
CA VAL A 155 -3.89 0.43 -2.48
C VAL A 155 -4.41 -0.54 -3.55
N LEU A 156 -5.26 -0.05 -4.44
CA LEU A 156 -5.87 -0.87 -5.50
C LEU A 156 -4.85 -1.36 -6.54
N LEU A 157 -3.80 -0.57 -6.80
CA LEU A 157 -2.72 -0.99 -7.68
C LEU A 157 -1.97 -2.21 -7.12
N GLY A 158 -1.89 -2.36 -5.79
CA GLY A 158 -1.39 -3.56 -5.13
C GLY A 158 -2.21 -4.79 -5.50
N ASN A 159 -3.53 -4.69 -5.46
CA ASN A 159 -4.43 -5.77 -5.86
C ASN A 159 -4.25 -6.13 -7.35
N ALA A 160 -4.09 -5.12 -8.22
CA ALA A 160 -3.83 -5.35 -9.63
C ALA A 160 -2.50 -6.12 -9.84
N ALA A 161 -1.45 -5.78 -9.08
CA ALA A 161 -0.17 -6.50 -9.14
C ALA A 161 -0.28 -7.95 -8.64
N ILE A 162 -0.99 -8.19 -7.53
CA ILE A 162 -1.26 -9.54 -7.00
C ILE A 162 -2.02 -10.36 -8.05
N ARG A 163 -3.13 -9.87 -8.59
CA ARG A 163 -3.93 -10.56 -9.59
C ARG A 163 -3.13 -10.82 -10.88
N SER A 164 -2.31 -9.87 -11.31
CA SER A 164 -1.44 -10.02 -12.48
C SER A 164 -0.43 -11.15 -12.31
N SER A 165 0.08 -11.37 -11.10
CA SER A 165 1.03 -12.46 -10.82
C SER A 165 0.40 -13.84 -11.01
N LEU A 166 -0.93 -13.94 -10.88
CA LEU A 166 -1.72 -15.16 -11.04
C LEU A 166 -2.17 -15.41 -12.50
N LEU A 167 -1.88 -14.52 -13.42
CA LEU A 167 -2.13 -14.74 -14.84
C LEU A 167 -1.25 -15.86 -15.39
N LYS A 168 -1.83 -16.79 -16.09
CA LYS A 168 -1.07 -17.82 -16.82
C LYS A 168 -0.27 -17.20 -17.96
N ARG A 169 0.92 -17.71 -18.27
CA ARG A 169 1.73 -17.23 -19.40
C ARG A 169 1.00 -17.37 -20.74
N SER A 170 0.25 -18.45 -20.89
CA SER A 170 -0.71 -18.62 -21.99
C SER A 170 -1.92 -19.41 -21.51
N PRO A 171 -3.05 -19.44 -22.25
CA PRO A 171 -4.27 -20.18 -21.85
C PRO A 171 -4.05 -21.65 -21.55
N ARG A 172 -3.10 -22.29 -22.25
CA ARG A 172 -2.79 -23.72 -22.09
C ARG A 172 -1.62 -23.99 -21.13
N SER A 173 -1.01 -22.94 -20.58
CA SER A 173 0.15 -23.07 -19.70
C SER A 173 -0.29 -23.30 -18.26
N ASN A 174 0.40 -24.20 -17.56
CA ASN A 174 0.33 -24.30 -16.11
C ASN A 174 1.34 -23.37 -15.41
N ILE A 175 2.10 -22.57 -16.20
CA ILE A 175 3.07 -21.61 -15.71
C ILE A 175 2.40 -20.25 -15.66
N TYR A 176 2.53 -19.61 -14.54
CA TYR A 176 2.00 -18.26 -14.32
C TYR A 176 3.05 -17.19 -14.62
N ILE A 177 2.61 -15.96 -14.82
CA ILE A 177 3.50 -14.81 -14.99
C ILE A 177 4.37 -14.63 -13.75
N GLY A 178 3.77 -14.85 -12.56
CA GLY A 178 4.47 -14.75 -11.31
C GLY A 178 4.91 -13.30 -11.01
N ARG A 179 6.01 -13.18 -10.31
CA ARG A 179 6.61 -11.89 -9.98
C ARG A 179 7.13 -11.19 -11.24
N LYS A 180 6.40 -10.21 -11.72
CA LYS A 180 6.78 -9.34 -12.82
C LYS A 180 6.71 -7.89 -12.37
N GLN A 181 7.74 -7.13 -12.64
CA GLN A 181 7.73 -5.70 -12.46
C GLN A 181 6.77 -5.07 -13.47
N LEU A 182 5.71 -4.44 -12.97
CA LEU A 182 4.73 -3.74 -13.78
C LEU A 182 5.10 -2.26 -13.87
N LEU A 183 5.05 -1.70 -15.05
CA LEU A 183 5.27 -0.28 -15.31
C LEU A 183 3.92 0.41 -15.42
N TYR A 184 3.61 1.24 -14.45
CA TYR A 184 2.33 1.94 -14.38
C TYR A 184 2.46 3.41 -14.76
N ASP A 185 1.67 3.83 -15.73
CA ASP A 185 1.49 5.23 -16.11
C ASP A 185 0.25 5.80 -15.38
N SER A 186 0.48 6.62 -14.36
CA SER A 186 -0.61 7.18 -13.55
C SER A 186 -1.43 8.26 -14.27
N LYS A 187 -0.93 8.84 -15.35
CA LYS A 187 -1.71 9.81 -16.16
C LYS A 187 -2.73 9.11 -17.05
N LYS A 188 -2.33 7.96 -17.59
CA LYS A 188 -3.20 7.12 -18.42
C LYS A 188 -3.97 6.09 -17.61
N MET A 189 -3.59 5.89 -16.33
CA MET A 189 -4.08 4.81 -15.49
C MET A 189 -3.92 3.44 -16.15
N GLU A 190 -2.72 3.17 -16.69
CA GLU A 190 -2.43 2.02 -17.54
C GLU A 190 -1.13 1.32 -17.14
N ILE A 191 -1.13 -0.01 -17.18
CA ILE A 191 0.08 -0.84 -17.10
C ILE A 191 0.62 -1.01 -18.52
N THR A 192 1.80 -0.42 -18.79
CA THR A 192 2.33 -0.27 -20.14
C THR A 192 3.13 -1.47 -20.64
N ASN A 193 3.61 -2.35 -19.76
CA ASN A 193 4.46 -3.48 -20.12
C ASN A 193 3.79 -4.86 -19.95
N LEU A 194 2.51 -4.89 -19.65
CA LEU A 194 1.70 -6.10 -19.58
C LEU A 194 0.22 -5.74 -19.80
N ASP A 195 -0.18 -5.65 -21.05
CA ASP A 195 -1.54 -5.24 -21.44
C ASP A 195 -2.64 -6.04 -20.74
N ARG A 196 -2.47 -7.36 -20.61
CA ARG A 196 -3.42 -8.24 -19.91
C ARG A 196 -3.64 -7.88 -18.43
N ALA A 197 -2.75 -7.12 -17.80
CA ALA A 197 -2.91 -6.66 -16.43
C ALA A 197 -3.93 -5.53 -16.31
N ASN A 198 -4.19 -4.80 -17.40
CA ASN A 198 -5.13 -3.67 -17.41
C ASN A 198 -6.59 -4.09 -17.12
N GLN A 199 -6.94 -5.36 -17.33
CA GLN A 199 -8.24 -5.90 -16.93
C GLN A 199 -8.51 -5.77 -15.43
N PHE A 200 -7.48 -5.59 -14.59
CA PHE A 200 -7.60 -5.45 -13.15
C PHE A 200 -7.65 -4.00 -12.66
N LEU A 201 -7.48 -3.04 -13.57
CA LEU A 201 -7.55 -1.60 -13.28
C LEU A 201 -8.97 -1.05 -13.42
N THR A 202 -9.81 -1.76 -14.16
CA THR A 202 -11.20 -1.38 -14.41
C THR A 202 -12.11 -2.53 -14.05
N ARG A 203 -13.37 -2.22 -13.86
CA ARG A 203 -14.40 -3.24 -13.68
C ARG A 203 -15.49 -3.08 -14.73
N LYS A 204 -16.07 -4.20 -15.14
CA LYS A 204 -17.25 -4.18 -16.00
C LYS A 204 -18.47 -3.83 -15.14
N TYR A 205 -19.08 -2.72 -15.45
CA TYR A 205 -20.34 -2.31 -14.82
C TYR A 205 -21.53 -3.02 -15.45
N ARG A 206 -22.61 -3.15 -14.73
CA ARG A 206 -23.88 -3.63 -15.28
C ARG A 206 -24.47 -2.53 -16.16
N ASN A 207 -25.31 -2.93 -17.13
CA ASN A 207 -25.93 -1.98 -18.07
C ASN A 207 -26.64 -0.83 -17.33
N GLY A 208 -26.42 0.38 -17.77
CA GLY A 208 -26.97 1.60 -17.19
C GLY A 208 -26.22 2.15 -15.99
N TRP A 209 -25.08 1.55 -15.61
CA TRP A 209 -24.22 1.99 -14.50
C TRP A 209 -22.78 2.26 -14.93
N ASP A 210 -22.57 2.36 -16.23
CA ASP A 210 -21.26 2.70 -16.77
C ASP A 210 -20.86 4.13 -16.36
N LEU A 211 -19.59 4.29 -15.98
CA LEU A 211 -19.04 5.61 -15.76
C LEU A 211 -18.87 6.26 -17.13
N ASN A 212 -19.66 7.26 -17.43
CA ASN A 212 -19.44 8.14 -18.58
C ASN A 212 -18.24 9.04 -18.27
N VAL A 213 -17.04 8.52 -18.51
CA VAL A 213 -15.77 9.26 -18.36
C VAL A 213 -15.20 9.51 -19.74
#